data_827e47540ea4ed0be6c7ef412a6a68dd
#
_entry.id   827e47540ea4ed0be6c7ef412a6a68dd
#
_cell.length_a   1.000
_cell.length_b   1.000
_cell.length_c   1.000
_cell.angle_alpha   90.00
_cell.angle_beta   90.00
_cell.angle_gamma   90.00
#
_symmetry.space_group_name_H-M   'P 1'
#
loop_
_entity.id
_entity.type
_entity.pdbx_description
1 polymer ?
#
loop_
_entity_poly.entity_id
_entity_poly.type
_entity_poly.pdbx_seq_one_letter_code
_entity_poly.pdbx_strand_id
1 'polypeptide(L)'
;MKELKVGIVQQSNCGDKEKNKQKLACNIHDCAKKGARLVVLQELHNTLYFCQTEDVKNFELAETIPGPSCDFFGQLAKELNIVLVTSIFEKRTIGLYHNTAVIFEKDGSIAGLYRKMHIPDDPGFYEKFYFSPGDLGFIPVQTSVGKLGVLICWDQWFPEAARLMTLGGADLLIYPTAIGWNPHDDKKEQERQLDAWQIIQRSHAVANGLFVISVNRVGIEPDPSEVTNGIRFWGNSFICGPQGEILSQADSHKEQNLIIDIDIERSEEVRRIWPFLRDRRIDFYKNLKKRFL
;
A
#
# COMPACT_ATOMS: atom_id res chain seq x y z
N MET A 1 3.10 -12.99 -23.85
CA MET A 1 2.30 -12.33 -22.77
C MET A 1 2.76 -12.86 -21.43
N LYS A 2 3.25 -11.96 -20.58
CA LYS A 2 3.66 -12.31 -19.20
C LYS A 2 2.49 -12.01 -18.28
N GLU A 3 1.51 -12.90 -18.25
CA GLU A 3 0.34 -12.78 -17.40
C GLU A 3 0.73 -12.96 -15.92
N LEU A 4 0.28 -12.03 -15.09
CA LEU A 4 0.39 -12.10 -13.63
C LEU A 4 -1.02 -12.00 -13.03
N LYS A 5 -1.41 -13.01 -12.27
CA LYS A 5 -2.64 -12.97 -11.49
C LYS A 5 -2.38 -12.32 -10.13
N VAL A 6 -3.06 -11.22 -9.87
CA VAL A 6 -2.92 -10.40 -8.67
C VAL A 6 -4.15 -10.59 -7.78
N GLY A 7 -3.92 -10.79 -6.48
CA GLY A 7 -4.93 -10.75 -5.43
C GLY A 7 -4.80 -9.47 -4.58
N ILE A 8 -5.91 -8.82 -4.30
CA ILE A 8 -6.04 -7.70 -3.36
C ILE A 8 -6.96 -8.14 -2.23
N VAL A 9 -6.54 -7.94 -0.99
CA VAL A 9 -7.35 -8.20 0.18
C VAL A 9 -7.82 -6.88 0.79
N GLN A 10 -9.10 -6.54 0.60
CA GLN A 10 -9.79 -5.44 1.27
C GLN A 10 -10.54 -5.98 2.47
N GLN A 11 -10.09 -5.66 3.67
CA GLN A 11 -10.59 -6.21 4.93
C GLN A 11 -10.90 -5.13 5.95
N SER A 12 -11.90 -5.36 6.80
CA SER A 12 -12.10 -4.62 8.05
C SER A 12 -11.32 -5.28 9.19
N ASN A 13 -10.84 -4.48 10.13
CA ASN A 13 -10.13 -4.98 11.31
C ASN A 13 -10.95 -4.82 12.59
N CYS A 14 -10.59 -5.64 13.58
CA CYS A 14 -11.11 -5.55 14.96
C CYS A 14 -9.95 -5.35 15.94
N GLY A 15 -10.28 -5.14 17.23
CA GLY A 15 -9.29 -4.93 18.29
C GLY A 15 -8.44 -6.16 18.63
N ASP A 16 -8.70 -7.31 18.05
CA ASP A 16 -7.97 -8.57 18.29
C ASP A 16 -7.01 -8.85 17.14
N LYS A 17 -5.71 -8.67 17.41
CA LYS A 17 -4.64 -8.86 16.43
C LYS A 17 -4.61 -10.27 15.83
N GLU A 18 -4.83 -11.29 16.64
CA GLU A 18 -4.77 -12.66 16.15
C GLU A 18 -5.98 -13.01 15.27
N LYS A 19 -7.17 -12.49 15.60
CA LYS A 19 -8.35 -12.62 14.72
C LYS A 19 -8.13 -11.92 13.39
N ASN A 20 -7.51 -10.74 13.38
CA ASN A 20 -7.20 -10.04 12.14
C ASN A 20 -6.22 -10.86 11.27
N LYS A 21 -5.16 -11.41 11.86
CA LYS A 21 -4.19 -12.27 11.16
C LYS A 21 -4.83 -13.54 10.60
N GLN A 22 -5.67 -14.23 11.38
CA GLN A 22 -6.38 -15.43 10.92
C GLN A 22 -7.33 -15.11 9.76
N LYS A 23 -8.05 -14.01 9.83
CA LYS A 23 -8.92 -13.55 8.76
C LYS A 23 -8.13 -13.22 7.49
N LEU A 24 -6.97 -12.54 7.63
CA LEU A 24 -6.05 -12.30 6.52
C LEU A 24 -5.57 -13.60 5.90
N ALA A 25 -5.17 -14.58 6.72
CA ALA A 25 -4.77 -15.88 6.21
C ALA A 25 -5.86 -16.55 5.36
N CYS A 26 -7.11 -16.55 5.82
CA CYS A 26 -8.24 -17.08 5.03
C CYS A 26 -8.39 -16.34 3.68
N ASN A 27 -8.29 -15.01 3.68
CA ASN A 27 -8.39 -14.21 2.47
C ASN A 27 -7.21 -14.45 1.51
N ILE A 28 -5.99 -14.56 2.03
CA ILE A 28 -4.78 -14.88 1.25
C ILE A 28 -4.91 -16.29 0.62
N HIS A 29 -5.39 -17.27 1.39
CA HIS A 29 -5.68 -18.61 0.88
C HIS A 29 -6.72 -18.58 -0.26
N ASP A 30 -7.80 -17.78 -0.11
CA ASP A 30 -8.80 -17.62 -1.16
C ASP A 30 -8.20 -17.04 -2.46
N CYS A 31 -7.35 -16.00 -2.33
CA CYS A 31 -6.63 -15.42 -3.46
C CYS A 31 -5.71 -16.45 -4.14
N ALA A 32 -4.90 -17.16 -3.37
CA ALA A 32 -3.97 -18.16 -3.88
C ALA A 32 -4.70 -19.33 -4.54
N LYS A 33 -5.80 -19.82 -3.94
CA LYS A 33 -6.65 -20.89 -4.50
C LYS A 33 -7.25 -20.49 -5.86
N LYS A 34 -7.53 -19.20 -6.07
CA LYS A 34 -8.00 -18.65 -7.35
C LYS A 34 -6.85 -18.34 -8.32
N GLY A 35 -5.61 -18.70 -7.96
CA GLY A 35 -4.43 -18.63 -8.81
C GLY A 35 -3.61 -17.36 -8.69
N ALA A 36 -3.88 -16.48 -7.71
CA ALA A 36 -3.04 -15.30 -7.48
C ALA A 36 -1.61 -15.72 -7.16
N ARG A 37 -0.64 -15.05 -7.79
CA ARG A 37 0.80 -15.22 -7.56
C ARG A 37 1.42 -14.03 -6.83
N LEU A 38 0.77 -12.90 -6.86
CA LEU A 38 1.04 -11.72 -6.04
C LEU A 38 -0.20 -11.43 -5.22
N VAL A 39 -0.07 -11.32 -3.90
CA VAL A 39 -1.15 -10.89 -3.01
C VAL A 39 -0.71 -9.66 -2.25
N VAL A 40 -1.58 -8.65 -2.18
CA VAL A 40 -1.30 -7.37 -1.52
C VAL A 40 -2.32 -7.14 -0.41
N LEU A 41 -1.80 -6.80 0.77
CA LEU A 41 -2.59 -6.45 1.95
C LEU A 41 -2.63 -4.93 2.15
N GLN A 42 -3.58 -4.48 2.97
CA GLN A 42 -3.71 -3.08 3.38
C GLN A 42 -2.60 -2.64 4.35
N GLU A 43 -2.48 -1.34 4.58
CA GLU A 43 -1.53 -0.75 5.53
C GLU A 43 -1.85 -1.14 6.97
N LEU A 44 -0.81 -1.44 7.79
CA LEU A 44 -0.90 -1.76 9.24
C LEU A 44 -1.99 -2.80 9.55
N HIS A 45 -2.07 -3.81 8.71
CA HIS A 45 -3.20 -4.74 8.60
C HIS A 45 -3.46 -5.63 9.84
N ASN A 46 -2.54 -5.69 10.79
CA ASN A 46 -2.66 -6.57 11.95
C ASN A 46 -3.58 -6.00 13.04
N THR A 47 -3.80 -4.69 13.07
CA THR A 47 -4.44 -3.98 14.18
C THR A 47 -5.54 -3.04 13.70
N LEU A 48 -6.35 -2.54 14.60
CA LEU A 48 -7.08 -1.29 14.35
C LEU A 48 -6.08 -0.19 13.98
N TYR A 49 -6.52 0.80 13.24
CA TYR A 49 -5.71 1.96 12.92
C TYR A 49 -5.56 2.83 14.17
N PHE A 50 -4.46 2.67 14.86
CA PHE A 50 -4.18 3.26 16.16
C PHE A 50 -3.73 4.72 16.10
N CYS A 51 -3.38 5.23 14.90
CA CYS A 51 -2.91 6.60 14.74
C CYS A 51 -4.03 7.65 14.78
N GLN A 52 -5.25 7.25 15.16
CA GLN A 52 -6.36 8.16 15.36
C GLN A 52 -6.10 9.13 16.52
N THR A 53 -5.28 8.72 17.48
CA THR A 53 -4.87 9.48 18.65
C THR A 53 -3.40 9.23 19.01
N GLU A 54 -2.81 10.10 19.82
CA GLU A 54 -1.46 9.97 20.34
C GLU A 54 -1.50 9.24 21.70
N ASP A 55 -1.27 7.93 21.71
CA ASP A 55 -1.21 7.11 22.91
C ASP A 55 0.08 6.27 22.94
N VAL A 56 0.92 6.53 23.95
CA VAL A 56 2.20 5.80 24.14
C VAL A 56 2.01 4.29 24.29
N LYS A 57 0.85 3.81 24.73
CA LYS A 57 0.58 2.37 24.85
C LYS A 57 0.58 1.66 23.50
N ASN A 58 0.25 2.37 22.41
CA ASN A 58 0.23 1.79 21.08
C ASN A 58 1.62 1.37 20.57
N PHE A 59 2.72 1.87 21.17
CA PHE A 59 4.07 1.38 20.86
C PHE A 59 4.28 -0.10 21.22
N GLU A 60 3.44 -0.67 22.08
CA GLU A 60 3.46 -2.10 22.39
C GLU A 60 2.97 -2.97 21.22
N LEU A 61 2.28 -2.38 20.25
CA LEU A 61 1.84 -3.08 19.02
C LEU A 61 2.98 -3.32 18.04
N ALA A 62 4.10 -2.61 18.21
CA ALA A 62 5.23 -2.67 17.29
C ALA A 62 6.02 -3.99 17.41
N GLU A 63 6.49 -4.48 16.27
CA GLU A 63 7.27 -5.70 16.16
C GLU A 63 8.63 -5.44 15.51
N THR A 64 9.63 -6.24 15.84
CA THR A 64 10.90 -6.25 15.09
C THR A 64 10.69 -6.82 13.67
N ILE A 65 11.57 -6.48 12.76
CA ILE A 65 11.66 -7.14 11.45
C ILE A 65 13.07 -7.72 11.30
N PRO A 66 13.19 -9.09 11.21
CA PRO A 66 12.12 -10.08 11.32
C PRO A 66 11.52 -10.16 12.73
N GLY A 67 10.29 -10.69 12.81
CA GLY A 67 9.53 -10.85 14.04
C GLY A 67 8.27 -11.69 13.82
N PRO A 68 7.38 -11.79 14.81
CA PRO A 68 6.25 -12.73 14.78
C PRO A 68 5.33 -12.61 13.55
N SER A 69 5.08 -11.40 13.06
CA SER A 69 4.32 -11.22 11.83
C SER A 69 5.11 -11.66 10.60
N CYS A 70 6.42 -11.43 10.57
CA CYS A 70 7.26 -11.90 9.48
C CYS A 70 7.28 -13.43 9.41
N ASP A 71 7.38 -14.11 10.56
CA ASP A 71 7.34 -15.57 10.61
C ASP A 71 6.01 -16.10 10.10
N PHE A 72 4.90 -15.50 10.54
CA PHE A 72 3.56 -15.92 10.14
C PHE A 72 3.31 -15.72 8.63
N PHE A 73 3.53 -14.52 8.11
CA PHE A 73 3.25 -14.20 6.70
C PHE A 73 4.28 -14.79 5.74
N GLY A 74 5.56 -14.92 6.17
CA GLY A 74 6.58 -15.60 5.40
C GLY A 74 6.28 -17.09 5.24
N GLN A 75 5.86 -17.77 6.32
CA GLN A 75 5.41 -19.16 6.25
C GLN A 75 4.22 -19.31 5.30
N LEU A 76 3.22 -18.42 5.40
CA LEU A 76 2.04 -18.43 4.53
C LEU A 76 2.40 -18.19 3.05
N ALA A 77 3.30 -17.25 2.76
CA ALA A 77 3.81 -17.00 1.40
C ALA A 77 4.47 -18.26 0.81
N LYS A 78 5.28 -18.96 1.62
CA LYS A 78 5.94 -20.22 1.24
C LYS A 78 4.94 -21.34 0.97
N GLU A 79 3.99 -21.56 1.88
CA GLU A 79 2.98 -22.62 1.77
C GLU A 79 2.12 -22.45 0.51
N LEU A 80 1.79 -21.21 0.17
CA LEU A 80 0.95 -20.87 -0.96
C LEU A 80 1.72 -20.60 -2.25
N ASN A 81 3.06 -20.59 -2.19
CA ASN A 81 3.95 -20.31 -3.32
C ASN A 81 3.60 -18.97 -4.02
N ILE A 82 3.40 -17.91 -3.23
CA ILE A 82 3.04 -16.56 -3.67
C ILE A 82 4.03 -15.51 -3.20
N VAL A 83 4.15 -14.43 -3.94
CA VAL A 83 4.75 -13.18 -3.43
C VAL A 83 3.68 -12.45 -2.62
N LEU A 84 4.03 -12.00 -1.42
CA LEU A 84 3.10 -11.37 -0.50
C LEU A 84 3.62 -9.99 -0.06
N VAL A 85 2.81 -8.95 -0.23
CA VAL A 85 3.12 -7.59 0.23
C VAL A 85 2.28 -7.29 1.47
N THR A 86 2.95 -6.97 2.56
CA THR A 86 2.38 -6.68 3.88
C THR A 86 2.77 -5.28 4.35
N SER A 87 2.21 -4.81 5.46
CA SER A 87 2.61 -3.56 6.13
C SER A 87 2.52 -3.73 7.64
N ILE A 88 3.60 -3.44 8.34
CA ILE A 88 3.81 -3.76 9.75
C ILE A 88 4.28 -2.50 10.50
N PHE A 89 3.85 -2.35 11.76
CA PHE A 89 4.43 -1.39 12.70
C PHE A 89 5.79 -1.92 13.17
N GLU A 90 6.86 -1.39 12.58
CA GLU A 90 8.24 -1.83 12.86
C GLU A 90 8.80 -1.15 14.10
N LYS A 91 9.29 -1.95 15.05
CA LYS A 91 10.22 -1.52 16.10
C LYS A 91 11.65 -1.77 15.65
N ARG A 92 12.30 -0.76 15.08
CA ARG A 92 13.69 -0.89 14.60
C ARG A 92 14.68 -0.97 15.75
N THR A 93 14.47 -0.15 16.77
CA THR A 93 15.20 -0.14 18.04
C THR A 93 14.38 0.58 19.11
N ILE A 94 14.90 0.70 20.31
CA ILE A 94 14.25 1.46 21.39
C ILE A 94 14.13 2.93 20.95
N GLY A 95 12.89 3.45 20.91
CA GLY A 95 12.60 4.86 20.56
C GLY A 95 12.63 5.15 19.04
N LEU A 96 12.81 4.15 18.18
CA LEU A 96 12.79 4.33 16.72
C LEU A 96 11.86 3.32 16.07
N TYR A 97 10.80 3.84 15.42
CA TYR A 97 9.72 3.06 14.85
C TYR A 97 9.39 3.53 13.44
N HIS A 98 8.91 2.61 12.60
CA HIS A 98 8.51 2.91 11.22
C HIS A 98 7.21 2.19 10.86
N ASN A 99 6.51 2.74 9.89
CA ASN A 99 5.48 2.05 9.13
C ASN A 99 6.20 1.38 7.94
N THR A 100 6.25 0.05 7.93
CA THR A 100 7.13 -0.70 7.03
C THR A 100 6.37 -1.73 6.23
N ALA A 101 6.46 -1.64 4.90
CA ALA A 101 6.05 -2.74 4.03
C ALA A 101 7.14 -3.81 4.01
N VAL A 102 6.72 -5.06 4.21
CA VAL A 102 7.57 -6.24 4.09
C VAL A 102 7.09 -7.05 2.89
N ILE A 103 7.99 -7.30 1.97
CA ILE A 103 7.74 -8.06 0.77
C ILE A 103 8.35 -9.46 0.94
N PHE A 104 7.50 -10.47 0.95
CA PHE A 104 7.91 -11.87 1.01
C PHE A 104 7.97 -12.47 -0.38
N GLU A 105 9.06 -13.19 -0.64
CA GLU A 105 9.20 -14.04 -1.81
C GLU A 105 8.40 -15.34 -1.61
N LYS A 106 8.08 -16.05 -2.70
CA LYS A 106 7.32 -17.31 -2.69
C LYS A 106 7.96 -18.47 -1.92
N ASP A 107 9.23 -18.35 -1.55
CA ASP A 107 9.91 -19.31 -0.65
C ASP A 107 9.79 -18.93 0.82
N GLY A 108 9.13 -17.81 1.13
CA GLY A 108 8.91 -17.26 2.46
C GLY A 108 10.01 -16.33 2.96
N SER A 109 11.08 -16.15 2.19
CA SER A 109 12.14 -15.22 2.54
C SER A 109 11.67 -13.76 2.37
N ILE A 110 12.26 -12.85 3.12
CA ILE A 110 12.05 -11.41 2.94
C ILE A 110 12.83 -10.97 1.69
N ALA A 111 12.11 -10.66 0.61
CA ALA A 111 12.68 -10.14 -0.63
C ALA A 111 13.18 -8.69 -0.46
N GLY A 112 12.50 -7.91 0.36
CA GLY A 112 12.88 -6.53 0.64
C GLY A 112 11.91 -5.82 1.57
N LEU A 113 12.28 -4.57 1.92
CA LEU A 113 11.54 -3.68 2.81
C LEU A 113 11.37 -2.31 2.15
N TYR A 114 10.27 -1.66 2.48
CA TYR A 114 10.09 -0.23 2.25
C TYR A 114 9.55 0.42 3.52
N ARG A 115 10.21 1.47 4.02
CA ARG A 115 9.74 2.29 5.13
C ARG A 115 9.07 3.53 4.59
N LYS A 116 7.84 3.79 5.03
CA LYS A 116 7.02 4.94 4.61
C LYS A 116 7.81 6.24 4.72
N MET A 117 7.97 6.95 3.60
CA MET A 117 8.79 8.18 3.53
C MET A 117 7.99 9.42 3.91
N HIS A 118 6.75 9.52 3.46
CA HIS A 118 5.87 10.65 3.78
C HIS A 118 4.92 10.25 4.89
N ILE A 119 5.07 10.90 6.04
CA ILE A 119 4.27 10.60 7.24
C ILE A 119 3.22 11.70 7.42
N PRO A 120 1.92 11.37 7.40
CA PRO A 120 0.83 12.33 7.64
C PRO A 120 0.79 12.79 9.09
N ASP A 121 0.14 13.95 9.30
CA ASP A 121 -0.07 14.56 10.61
C ASP A 121 -1.31 15.46 10.56
N ASP A 122 -2.43 14.89 10.18
CA ASP A 122 -3.71 15.55 10.06
C ASP A 122 -4.74 14.91 11.01
N PRO A 123 -5.88 15.56 11.28
CA PRO A 123 -6.86 15.10 12.25
C PRO A 123 -7.31 13.65 12.00
N GLY A 124 -7.09 12.78 13.00
CA GLY A 124 -7.36 11.36 12.93
C GLY A 124 -6.26 10.51 12.27
N PHE A 125 -5.16 11.14 11.82
CA PHE A 125 -4.02 10.47 11.18
C PHE A 125 -2.68 10.99 11.76
N TYR A 126 -2.52 10.91 13.08
CA TYR A 126 -1.37 11.40 13.83
C TYR A 126 -0.17 10.44 13.74
N GLU A 127 0.24 10.12 12.53
CA GLU A 127 1.30 9.14 12.31
C GLU A 127 2.69 9.64 12.71
N LYS A 128 2.94 10.95 12.70
CA LYS A 128 4.23 11.52 13.12
C LYS A 128 4.54 11.30 14.60
N PHE A 129 3.53 11.07 15.44
CA PHE A 129 3.74 10.66 16.83
C PHE A 129 4.41 9.29 16.93
N TYR A 130 4.08 8.39 16.00
CA TYR A 130 4.52 7.01 16.05
C TYR A 130 5.74 6.72 15.17
N PHE A 131 5.81 7.30 13.96
CA PHE A 131 6.75 6.87 12.94
C PHE A 131 7.78 7.92 12.58
N SER A 132 9.02 7.47 12.49
CA SER A 132 10.07 8.21 11.81
C SER A 132 9.94 8.01 10.30
N PRO A 133 10.22 9.03 9.47
CA PRO A 133 10.31 8.87 8.03
C PRO A 133 11.27 7.75 7.62
N GLY A 134 10.97 7.11 6.51
CA GLY A 134 11.80 6.04 5.96
C GLY A 134 13.19 6.51 5.54
N ASP A 135 14.15 5.63 5.63
CA ASP A 135 15.57 5.88 5.33
C ASP A 135 16.17 4.92 4.31
N LEU A 136 15.34 4.06 3.71
CA LEU A 136 15.76 3.11 2.67
C LEU A 136 15.75 3.69 1.26
N GLY A 137 15.18 4.89 1.08
CA GLY A 137 14.97 5.51 -0.22
C GLY A 137 13.82 4.87 -1.02
N PHE A 138 13.65 5.33 -2.26
CA PHE A 138 12.64 4.84 -3.20
C PHE A 138 13.27 3.77 -4.11
N ILE A 139 13.46 2.56 -3.56
CA ILE A 139 14.13 1.45 -4.23
C ILE A 139 13.13 0.31 -4.45
N PRO A 140 12.80 -0.03 -5.71
CA PRO A 140 11.91 -1.16 -5.98
C PRO A 140 12.54 -2.49 -5.58
N VAL A 141 11.71 -3.40 -5.10
CA VAL A 141 12.12 -4.74 -4.62
C VAL A 141 11.99 -5.76 -5.74
N GLN A 142 13.09 -6.49 -6.03
CA GLN A 142 13.08 -7.58 -6.99
C GLN A 142 12.41 -8.81 -6.40
N THR A 143 11.47 -9.41 -7.14
CA THR A 143 10.77 -10.64 -6.78
C THR A 143 10.63 -11.56 -7.98
N SER A 144 10.14 -12.78 -7.76
CA SER A 144 9.86 -13.76 -8.82
C SER A 144 8.70 -13.34 -9.76
N VAL A 145 7.87 -12.37 -9.36
CA VAL A 145 6.74 -11.87 -10.17
C VAL A 145 7.04 -10.55 -10.86
N GLY A 146 8.22 -9.97 -10.65
CA GLY A 146 8.66 -8.70 -11.20
C GLY A 146 9.27 -7.80 -10.13
N LYS A 147 9.63 -6.59 -10.53
CA LYS A 147 10.21 -5.57 -9.66
C LYS A 147 9.11 -4.67 -9.11
N LEU A 148 8.88 -4.72 -7.82
CA LEU A 148 7.75 -4.07 -7.14
C LEU A 148 8.18 -2.72 -6.56
N GLY A 149 7.57 -1.63 -7.01
CA GLY A 149 7.68 -0.30 -6.41
C GLY A 149 6.62 -0.14 -5.31
N VAL A 150 6.95 -0.55 -4.09
CA VAL A 150 6.01 -0.48 -2.95
C VAL A 150 6.17 0.86 -2.25
N LEU A 151 5.06 1.55 -2.09
CA LEU A 151 4.90 2.84 -1.41
C LEU A 151 3.71 2.71 -0.45
N ILE A 152 3.70 3.47 0.66
CA ILE A 152 2.65 3.28 1.67
C ILE A 152 1.77 4.52 1.78
N CYS A 153 0.47 4.36 1.59
CA CYS A 153 -0.61 5.32 1.89
C CYS A 153 -0.27 6.76 1.49
N TRP A 154 0.16 7.62 2.42
CA TRP A 154 0.45 9.03 2.19
C TRP A 154 1.44 9.30 1.05
N ASP A 155 2.34 8.35 0.77
CA ASP A 155 3.23 8.40 -0.40
C ASP A 155 2.48 8.52 -1.73
N GLN A 156 1.22 8.08 -1.77
CA GLN A 156 0.36 8.11 -2.96
C GLN A 156 0.07 9.53 -3.47
N TRP A 157 0.21 10.55 -2.62
CA TRP A 157 -0.02 11.94 -3.00
C TRP A 157 1.18 12.60 -3.68
N PHE A 158 2.35 11.95 -3.68
CA PHE A 158 3.61 12.51 -4.15
C PHE A 158 4.07 11.87 -5.47
N PRO A 159 3.89 12.58 -6.61
CA PRO A 159 4.32 12.09 -7.92
C PRO A 159 5.81 11.75 -7.99
N GLU A 160 6.64 12.44 -7.19
CA GLU A 160 8.07 12.20 -7.09
C GLU A 160 8.38 10.77 -6.63
N ALA A 161 7.65 10.26 -5.64
CA ALA A 161 7.82 8.91 -5.12
C ALA A 161 7.53 7.85 -6.20
N ALA A 162 6.38 7.98 -6.88
CA ALA A 162 6.00 7.11 -7.98
C ALA A 162 7.03 7.15 -9.12
N ARG A 163 7.52 8.35 -9.45
CA ARG A 163 8.53 8.55 -10.50
C ARG A 163 9.86 7.91 -10.12
N LEU A 164 10.33 8.07 -8.88
CA LEU A 164 11.59 7.50 -8.43
C LEU A 164 11.55 5.97 -8.43
N MET A 165 10.46 5.36 -7.96
CA MET A 165 10.26 3.91 -8.07
C MET A 165 10.30 3.45 -9.53
N THR A 166 9.65 4.17 -10.43
CA THR A 166 9.67 3.85 -11.87
C THR A 166 11.05 3.98 -12.47
N LEU A 167 11.81 5.02 -12.12
CA LEU A 167 13.21 5.20 -12.57
C LEU A 167 14.13 4.14 -11.99
N GLY A 168 13.82 3.58 -10.82
CA GLY A 168 14.47 2.42 -10.25
C GLY A 168 14.15 1.10 -10.98
N GLY A 169 13.25 1.14 -11.97
CA GLY A 169 12.90 0.01 -12.81
C GLY A 169 11.72 -0.81 -12.25
N ALA A 170 10.80 -0.19 -11.48
CA ALA A 170 9.58 -0.87 -11.06
C ALA A 170 8.72 -1.28 -12.26
N ASP A 171 8.21 -2.51 -12.22
CA ASP A 171 7.22 -3.04 -13.17
C ASP A 171 5.80 -2.68 -12.73
N LEU A 172 5.57 -2.61 -11.42
CA LEU A 172 4.28 -2.31 -10.77
C LEU A 172 4.50 -1.28 -9.66
N LEU A 173 3.52 -0.37 -9.46
CA LEU A 173 3.42 0.44 -8.23
C LEU A 173 2.34 -0.15 -7.33
N ILE A 174 2.63 -0.24 -6.03
CA ILE A 174 1.76 -0.87 -5.04
C ILE A 174 1.64 0.07 -3.84
N TYR A 175 0.39 0.30 -3.40
CA TYR A 175 0.06 1.18 -2.29
C TYR A 175 -0.80 0.47 -1.23
N PRO A 176 -0.20 -0.23 -0.24
CA PRO A 176 -0.90 -0.53 1.00
C PRO A 176 -1.38 0.77 1.65
N THR A 177 -2.66 0.85 1.99
CA THR A 177 -3.30 2.11 2.39
C THR A 177 -4.24 1.90 3.57
N ALA A 178 -4.39 2.95 4.39
CA ALA A 178 -5.40 3.10 5.42
C ALA A 178 -5.93 4.55 5.33
N ILE A 179 -6.92 4.78 4.48
CA ILE A 179 -7.51 6.10 4.26
C ILE A 179 -9.04 6.03 4.35
N GLY A 180 -9.62 7.02 5.02
CA GLY A 180 -11.05 7.09 5.28
C GLY A 180 -11.52 8.53 5.40
N TRP A 181 -12.83 8.67 5.63
CA TRP A 181 -13.46 9.97 5.80
C TRP A 181 -13.42 10.41 7.25
N ASN A 182 -13.22 11.71 7.45
CA ASN A 182 -13.56 12.34 8.71
C ASN A 182 -15.08 12.23 8.91
N PRO A 183 -15.56 11.76 10.08
CA PRO A 183 -17.00 11.66 10.35
C PRO A 183 -17.80 12.96 10.22
N HIS A 184 -17.12 14.12 10.26
CA HIS A 184 -17.74 15.43 10.14
C HIS A 184 -17.81 15.96 8.70
N ASP A 185 -17.17 15.30 7.72
CA ASP A 185 -17.23 15.71 6.34
C ASP A 185 -18.62 15.45 5.75
N ASP A 186 -19.14 16.43 5.03
CA ASP A 186 -20.37 16.25 4.27
C ASP A 186 -20.15 15.27 3.09
N LYS A 187 -21.25 14.76 2.57
CA LYS A 187 -21.21 13.76 1.49
C LYS A 187 -20.47 14.27 0.24
N LYS A 188 -20.59 15.55 -0.08
CA LYS A 188 -19.96 16.14 -1.25
C LYS A 188 -18.45 16.23 -1.08
N GLU A 189 -18.00 16.53 0.13
CA GLU A 189 -16.58 16.53 0.47
C GLU A 189 -15.99 15.11 0.47
N GLN A 190 -16.73 14.14 1.00
CA GLN A 190 -16.36 12.73 0.95
C GLN A 190 -16.17 12.24 -0.50
N GLU A 191 -17.08 12.61 -1.40
CA GLU A 191 -16.99 12.28 -2.82
C GLU A 191 -15.75 12.92 -3.49
N ARG A 192 -15.43 14.19 -3.16
CA ARG A 192 -14.22 14.86 -3.69
C ARG A 192 -12.93 14.22 -3.23
N GLN A 193 -12.86 13.84 -1.95
CA GLN A 193 -11.67 13.20 -1.37
C GLN A 193 -11.41 11.84 -2.02
N LEU A 194 -12.46 11.02 -2.19
CA LEU A 194 -12.35 9.72 -2.86
C LEU A 194 -11.93 9.87 -4.33
N ASP A 195 -12.53 10.83 -5.04
CA ASP A 195 -12.19 11.10 -6.44
C ASP A 195 -10.73 11.56 -6.58
N ALA A 196 -10.28 12.49 -5.73
CA ALA A 196 -8.90 12.95 -5.69
C ALA A 196 -7.92 11.79 -5.45
N TRP A 197 -8.24 10.88 -4.52
CA TRP A 197 -7.44 9.70 -4.21
C TRP A 197 -7.30 8.75 -5.40
N GLN A 198 -8.36 8.52 -6.14
CA GLN A 198 -8.32 7.68 -7.34
C GLN A 198 -7.59 8.37 -8.50
N ILE A 199 -7.87 9.67 -8.72
CA ILE A 199 -7.27 10.43 -9.81
C ILE A 199 -5.75 10.50 -9.67
N ILE A 200 -5.21 10.81 -8.49
CA ILE A 200 -3.77 10.94 -8.33
C ILE A 200 -3.03 9.62 -8.62
N GLN A 201 -3.55 8.50 -8.18
CA GLN A 201 -2.93 7.20 -8.41
C GLN A 201 -3.06 6.73 -9.87
N ARG A 202 -4.20 6.97 -10.50
CA ARG A 202 -4.39 6.76 -11.94
C ARG A 202 -3.45 7.65 -12.76
N SER A 203 -3.21 8.89 -12.30
CA SER A 203 -2.21 9.79 -12.89
C SER A 203 -0.80 9.21 -12.81
N HIS A 204 -0.44 8.54 -11.69
CA HIS A 204 0.85 7.85 -11.60
C HIS A 204 0.96 6.72 -12.62
N ALA A 205 -0.10 5.95 -12.83
CA ALA A 205 -0.12 4.91 -13.86
C ALA A 205 0.14 5.49 -15.25
N VAL A 206 -0.59 6.52 -15.64
CA VAL A 206 -0.44 7.21 -16.94
C VAL A 206 0.95 7.82 -17.09
N ALA A 207 1.38 8.64 -16.12
CA ALA A 207 2.64 9.38 -16.20
C ALA A 207 3.88 8.46 -16.26
N ASN A 208 3.77 7.23 -15.78
CA ASN A 208 4.85 6.26 -15.73
C ASN A 208 4.66 5.07 -16.68
N GLY A 209 3.48 4.93 -17.29
CA GLY A 209 3.14 3.84 -18.22
C GLY A 209 3.26 2.46 -17.56
N LEU A 210 2.67 2.28 -16.35
CA LEU A 210 2.70 1.02 -15.62
C LEU A 210 1.42 0.80 -14.81
N PHE A 211 1.23 -0.42 -14.30
CA PHE A 211 0.08 -0.75 -13.45
C PHE A 211 0.24 -0.17 -12.06
N VAL A 212 -0.89 0.25 -11.46
CA VAL A 212 -0.99 0.66 -10.07
C VAL A 212 -1.98 -0.23 -9.34
N ILE A 213 -1.58 -0.71 -8.16
CA ILE A 213 -2.37 -1.54 -7.26
C ILE A 213 -2.53 -0.78 -5.96
N SER A 214 -3.76 -0.43 -5.60
CA SER A 214 -4.08 0.28 -4.36
C SER A 214 -4.97 -0.57 -3.48
N VAL A 215 -4.55 -0.78 -2.23
CA VAL A 215 -5.24 -1.66 -1.29
C VAL A 215 -5.57 -0.90 -0.02
N ASN A 216 -6.85 -0.66 0.21
CA ASN A 216 -7.33 0.09 1.35
C ASN A 216 -8.09 -0.79 2.35
N ARG A 217 -8.23 -0.30 3.57
CA ARG A 217 -9.15 -0.82 4.57
C ARG A 217 -10.60 -0.51 4.21
N VAL A 218 -11.53 -1.20 4.85
CA VAL A 218 -12.98 -0.97 4.73
C VAL A 218 -13.64 -1.06 6.10
N GLY A 219 -14.77 -0.37 6.25
CA GLY A 219 -15.57 -0.41 7.46
C GLY A 219 -15.24 0.71 8.44
N ILE A 220 -15.87 0.65 9.60
CA ILE A 220 -15.69 1.63 10.68
C ILE A 220 -14.77 1.02 11.72
N GLU A 221 -13.68 1.70 12.00
CA GLU A 221 -12.79 1.36 13.10
C GLU A 221 -12.98 2.38 14.23
N PRO A 222 -13.40 1.92 15.43
CA PRO A 222 -13.51 2.80 16.57
C PRO A 222 -12.14 3.32 17.01
N ASP A 223 -12.12 4.49 17.61
CA ASP A 223 -10.95 4.94 18.35
C ASP A 223 -10.90 4.24 19.72
N PRO A 224 -9.87 3.43 20.01
CA PRO A 224 -9.78 2.73 21.29
C PRO A 224 -9.68 3.65 22.51
N SER A 225 -9.26 4.90 22.31
CA SER A 225 -9.18 5.91 23.38
C SER A 225 -10.49 6.65 23.64
N GLU A 226 -11.49 6.45 22.77
CA GLU A 226 -12.78 7.14 22.81
C GLU A 226 -12.71 8.67 22.68
N VAL A 227 -11.57 9.21 22.24
CA VAL A 227 -11.36 10.66 22.04
C VAL A 227 -12.01 11.12 20.73
N THR A 228 -12.07 10.24 19.73
CA THR A 228 -12.70 10.51 18.44
C THR A 228 -13.89 9.58 18.19
N ASN A 229 -14.68 9.87 17.15
CA ASN A 229 -15.79 9.03 16.72
C ASN A 229 -15.34 7.84 15.84
N GLY A 230 -14.03 7.61 15.75
CA GLY A 230 -13.48 6.61 14.84
C GLY A 230 -13.34 7.10 13.40
N ILE A 231 -12.82 6.23 12.54
CA ILE A 231 -12.67 6.50 11.10
C ILE A 231 -13.54 5.53 10.30
N ARG A 232 -14.23 6.05 9.29
CA ARG A 232 -14.86 5.23 8.24
C ARG A 232 -13.90 5.09 7.09
N PHE A 233 -13.21 3.96 7.01
CA PHE A 233 -12.37 3.61 5.86
C PHE A 233 -13.24 3.34 4.64
N TRP A 234 -12.92 3.95 3.51
CA TRP A 234 -13.81 3.97 2.34
C TRP A 234 -13.63 2.83 1.36
N GLY A 235 -12.82 1.80 1.68
CA GLY A 235 -12.61 0.69 0.77
C GLY A 235 -12.10 1.14 -0.59
N ASN A 236 -12.83 0.81 -1.65
CA ASN A 236 -12.50 1.19 -3.03
C ASN A 236 -11.10 0.77 -3.49
N SER A 237 -10.53 -0.30 -2.90
CA SER A 237 -9.28 -0.87 -3.40
C SER A 237 -9.39 -1.15 -4.90
N PHE A 238 -8.33 -0.85 -5.67
CA PHE A 238 -8.42 -0.98 -7.12
C PHE A 238 -7.09 -1.34 -7.77
N ILE A 239 -7.19 -1.81 -9.01
CA ILE A 239 -6.08 -1.95 -9.94
C ILE A 239 -6.39 -1.12 -11.16
N CYS A 240 -5.42 -0.30 -11.62
CA CYS A 240 -5.51 0.36 -12.91
C CYS A 240 -4.34 0.00 -13.81
N GLY A 241 -4.59 0.03 -15.10
CA GLY A 241 -3.62 -0.25 -16.15
C GLY A 241 -2.77 0.97 -16.50
N PRO A 242 -1.79 0.80 -17.40
CA PRO A 242 -0.77 1.82 -17.70
C PRO A 242 -1.31 3.08 -18.42
N GLN A 243 -2.57 3.11 -18.82
CA GLN A 243 -3.25 4.29 -19.33
C GLN A 243 -4.28 4.87 -18.34
N GLY A 244 -4.23 4.41 -17.07
CA GLY A 244 -5.10 4.89 -15.99
C GLY A 244 -6.50 4.29 -15.99
N GLU A 245 -6.78 3.33 -16.87
CA GLU A 245 -8.03 2.59 -16.91
C GLU A 245 -8.20 1.72 -15.66
N ILE A 246 -9.35 1.80 -14.99
CA ILE A 246 -9.67 0.94 -13.85
C ILE A 246 -10.00 -0.46 -14.38
N LEU A 247 -9.19 -1.44 -14.04
CA LEU A 247 -9.37 -2.82 -14.44
C LEU A 247 -10.28 -3.59 -13.48
N SER A 248 -10.19 -3.28 -12.20
CA SER A 248 -11.05 -3.80 -11.15
C SER A 248 -11.07 -2.87 -9.94
N GLN A 249 -12.22 -2.80 -9.26
CA GLN A 249 -12.41 -1.97 -8.08
C GLN A 249 -13.34 -2.69 -7.08
N ALA A 250 -12.97 -2.64 -5.81
CA ALA A 250 -13.77 -3.18 -4.72
C ALA A 250 -14.88 -2.19 -4.28
N ASP A 251 -15.87 -2.72 -3.61
CA ASP A 251 -16.96 -1.96 -3.01
C ASP A 251 -16.45 -1.05 -1.87
N SER A 252 -17.11 0.11 -1.66
CA SER A 252 -16.73 1.06 -0.60
C SER A 252 -17.16 0.63 0.80
N HIS A 253 -17.98 -0.40 0.95
CA HIS A 253 -18.60 -0.78 2.23
C HIS A 253 -18.43 -2.26 2.58
N LYS A 254 -17.86 -3.07 1.67
CA LYS A 254 -17.77 -4.52 1.84
C LYS A 254 -16.33 -5.00 1.89
N GLU A 255 -16.09 -6.00 2.70
CA GLU A 255 -14.89 -6.82 2.59
C GLU A 255 -14.91 -7.58 1.27
N GLN A 256 -13.79 -7.57 0.57
CA GLN A 256 -13.74 -8.17 -0.75
C GLN A 256 -12.31 -8.55 -1.14
N ASN A 257 -12.14 -9.74 -1.70
CA ASN A 257 -10.92 -10.11 -2.41
C ASN A 257 -11.12 -9.84 -3.91
N LEU A 258 -10.27 -8.98 -4.49
CA LEU A 258 -10.19 -8.82 -5.94
C LEU A 258 -9.12 -9.77 -6.49
N ILE A 259 -9.45 -10.51 -7.53
CA ILE A 259 -8.49 -11.35 -8.25
C ILE A 259 -8.59 -11.00 -9.73
N ILE A 260 -7.46 -10.58 -10.32
CA ILE A 260 -7.41 -10.12 -11.70
C ILE A 260 -6.14 -10.56 -12.39
N ASP A 261 -6.25 -10.90 -13.66
CA ASP A 261 -5.11 -11.12 -14.55
C ASP A 261 -4.67 -9.80 -15.17
N ILE A 262 -3.38 -9.51 -15.10
CA ILE A 262 -2.74 -8.35 -15.74
C ILE A 262 -1.63 -8.83 -16.68
N ASP A 263 -1.54 -8.20 -17.85
CA ASP A 263 -0.44 -8.42 -18.78
C ASP A 263 0.65 -7.37 -18.59
N ILE A 264 1.72 -7.73 -17.89
CA ILE A 264 2.81 -6.80 -17.55
C ILE A 264 3.49 -6.23 -18.83
N GLU A 265 3.49 -6.97 -19.95
CA GLU A 265 4.09 -6.51 -21.20
C GLU A 265 3.33 -5.31 -21.79
N ARG A 266 2.07 -5.12 -21.41
CA ARG A 266 1.28 -3.95 -21.79
C ARG A 266 1.95 -2.62 -21.39
N SER A 267 2.69 -2.60 -20.28
CA SER A 267 3.47 -1.42 -19.87
C SER A 267 4.56 -1.07 -20.89
N GLU A 268 5.24 -2.06 -21.45
CA GLU A 268 6.26 -1.83 -22.49
C GLU A 268 5.61 -1.33 -23.79
N GLU A 269 4.49 -1.91 -24.22
CA GLU A 269 3.76 -1.45 -25.39
C GLU A 269 3.36 0.03 -25.28
N VAL A 270 2.75 0.40 -24.14
CA VAL A 270 2.33 1.79 -23.89
C VAL A 270 3.54 2.73 -23.88
N ARG A 271 4.63 2.36 -23.22
CA ARG A 271 5.85 3.19 -23.16
C ARG A 271 6.55 3.33 -24.51
N ARG A 272 6.42 2.38 -25.42
CA ARG A 272 6.93 2.49 -26.79
C ARG A 272 6.14 3.51 -27.61
N ILE A 273 4.80 3.54 -27.45
CA ILE A 273 3.90 4.43 -28.19
C ILE A 273 3.89 5.83 -27.58
N TRP A 274 3.84 5.91 -26.23
CA TRP A 274 3.87 7.15 -25.46
C TRP A 274 5.10 7.19 -24.55
N PRO A 275 6.24 7.57 -25.07
CA PRO A 275 7.53 7.44 -24.38
C PRO A 275 7.80 8.55 -23.37
N PHE A 276 6.91 8.78 -22.43
CA PHE A 276 6.98 9.85 -21.44
C PHE A 276 8.28 9.82 -20.62
N LEU A 277 8.84 8.64 -20.33
CA LEU A 277 10.11 8.52 -19.60
C LEU A 277 11.29 9.01 -20.44
N ARG A 278 11.31 8.74 -21.76
CA ARG A 278 12.36 9.19 -22.70
C ARG A 278 12.32 10.71 -22.86
N ASP A 279 11.10 11.28 -22.95
CA ASP A 279 10.90 12.67 -23.33
C ASP A 279 11.01 13.64 -22.13
N ARG A 280 11.39 13.14 -20.97
CA ARG A 280 11.64 13.95 -19.77
C ARG A 280 12.78 14.94 -19.99
N ARG A 281 12.57 16.19 -19.62
CA ARG A 281 13.57 17.27 -19.67
C ARG A 281 14.39 17.31 -18.37
N ILE A 282 15.16 16.26 -18.12
CA ILE A 282 15.92 16.07 -16.88
C ILE A 282 16.91 17.21 -16.59
N ASP A 283 17.38 17.89 -17.62
CA ASP A 283 18.24 19.08 -17.60
C ASP A 283 17.57 20.28 -16.91
N PHE A 284 16.23 20.34 -16.87
CA PHE A 284 15.47 21.43 -16.27
C PHE A 284 14.82 21.11 -14.91
N TYR A 285 14.89 19.88 -14.43
CA TYR A 285 14.18 19.44 -13.21
C TYR A 285 14.96 19.64 -11.91
N LYS A 286 16.14 20.30 -11.93
CA LYS A 286 16.97 20.52 -10.72
C LYS A 286 16.25 21.21 -9.57
N ASN A 287 15.26 22.03 -9.87
CA ASN A 287 14.49 22.78 -8.89
C ASN A 287 13.46 21.95 -8.10
N LEU A 288 13.14 20.72 -8.53
CA LEU A 288 12.28 19.81 -7.77
C LEU A 288 12.82 19.49 -6.35
N LYS A 289 14.12 19.72 -6.12
CA LYS A 289 14.72 19.57 -4.78
C LYS A 289 14.50 20.77 -3.86
N LYS A 290 13.95 21.88 -4.36
CA LYS A 290 13.65 23.07 -3.55
C LYS A 290 12.22 23.00 -3.06
N ARG A 291 11.99 23.45 -1.83
CA ARG A 291 10.64 23.57 -1.28
C ARG A 291 9.85 24.73 -1.90
N PHE A 292 10.55 25.75 -2.31
CA PHE A 292 10.02 26.96 -2.96
C PHE A 292 11.07 27.55 -3.91
N LEU A 293 10.64 28.23 -5.00
CA LEU A 293 11.51 28.85 -6.01
C LEU A 293 11.68 30.34 -5.78
#